data_4b9307dd375f9e803d82267c8edb3bce
#
_entry.id   4b9307dd375f9e803d82267c8edb3bce
#
_cell.length_a   1.000
_cell.length_b   1.000
_cell.length_c   1.000
_cell.angle_alpha   90.00
_cell.angle_beta   90.00
_cell.angle_gamma   90.00
#
_symmetry.space_group_name_H-M   'P 1'
#
loop_
_entity.id
_entity.type
_entity.pdbx_description
1 polymer ?
#
loop_
_entity_poly.entity_id
_entity_poly.type
_entity_poly.pdbx_seq_one_letter_code
_entity_poly.pdbx_strand_id
1 'polypeptide(L)'
;MVIRKYQPKDFENMRKICFETSSGFDSDRGKQALYAMYCDYYVLEEPDTCFVAANDNDEAIGYVICAPDQERYNKIFHQKYDPIVKKASFSRWLMHRLGNMMSKKVSKLYPAHLHIDILPEGQRQGLGHRLVDALILDLKQKGVKGVYLVCGAGNEKGVNFYRKYGFKEFSNAFGSVTFVMDID
;
A
#
# COMPACT_ATOMS: atom_id res chain seq x y z
N MET A 1 -6.12 -1.19 -21.32
CA MET A 1 -5.53 -1.06 -19.97
C MET A 1 -4.46 -2.13 -19.74
N VAL A 2 -3.26 -1.75 -19.27
CA VAL A 2 -2.10 -2.62 -19.06
C VAL A 2 -1.59 -2.52 -17.63
N ILE A 3 -1.08 -3.64 -17.08
CA ILE A 3 -0.32 -3.63 -15.83
C ILE A 3 1.16 -3.60 -16.19
N ARG A 4 1.89 -2.64 -15.64
CA ARG A 4 3.33 -2.49 -15.83
C ARG A 4 4.03 -2.00 -14.56
N LYS A 5 5.34 -2.12 -14.51
CA LYS A 5 6.16 -1.49 -13.46
C LYS A 5 5.92 0.02 -13.42
N TYR A 6 6.04 0.56 -12.23
CA TYR A 6 6.12 2.00 -12.00
C TYR A 6 7.24 2.64 -12.84
N GLN A 7 7.00 3.85 -13.30
CA GLN A 7 7.98 4.70 -13.97
C GLN A 7 7.96 6.10 -13.33
N PRO A 8 9.05 6.86 -13.32
CA PRO A 8 9.09 8.20 -12.68
C PRO A 8 7.99 9.16 -13.14
N LYS A 9 7.51 9.02 -14.38
CA LYS A 9 6.39 9.83 -14.92
C LYS A 9 5.05 9.59 -14.21
N ASP A 10 4.90 8.44 -13.52
CA ASP A 10 3.64 8.07 -12.84
C ASP A 10 3.52 8.73 -11.45
N PHE A 11 4.59 9.33 -10.93
CA PHE A 11 4.67 9.78 -9.55
C PHE A 11 3.51 10.67 -9.12
N GLU A 12 3.23 11.71 -9.89
CA GLU A 12 2.15 12.64 -9.56
C GLU A 12 0.77 11.98 -9.70
N ASN A 13 0.59 11.10 -10.69
CA ASN A 13 -0.65 10.33 -10.83
C ASN A 13 -0.85 9.37 -9.64
N MET A 14 0.21 8.74 -9.14
CA MET A 14 0.10 7.87 -7.95
C MET A 14 -0.28 8.66 -6.69
N ARG A 15 0.28 9.86 -6.49
CA ARG A 15 -0.17 10.77 -5.42
C ARG A 15 -1.63 11.18 -5.58
N LYS A 16 -2.06 11.50 -6.82
CA LYS A 16 -3.46 11.81 -7.14
C LYS A 16 -4.37 10.63 -6.77
N ILE A 17 -4.03 9.41 -7.21
CA ILE A 17 -4.79 8.20 -6.88
C ILE A 17 -4.86 8.01 -5.36
N CYS A 18 -3.73 8.09 -4.67
CA CYS A 18 -3.65 7.97 -3.21
C CYS A 18 -4.57 8.97 -2.50
N PHE A 19 -4.62 10.21 -2.97
CA PHE A 19 -5.47 11.25 -2.41
C PHE A 19 -6.95 11.00 -2.70
N GLU A 20 -7.32 10.70 -3.93
CA GLU A 20 -8.72 10.52 -4.36
C GLU A 20 -9.37 9.26 -3.77
N THR A 21 -8.57 8.26 -3.41
CA THR A 21 -9.05 7.02 -2.77
C THR A 21 -9.04 7.08 -1.24
N SER A 22 -8.46 8.13 -0.66
CA SER A 22 -8.38 8.35 0.79
C SER A 22 -9.48 9.30 1.28
N SER A 23 -9.60 9.43 2.59
CA SER A 23 -10.50 10.38 3.23
C SER A 23 -9.84 11.07 4.43
N GLY A 24 -10.28 12.30 4.72
CA GLY A 24 -9.83 13.04 5.90
C GLY A 24 -8.44 13.69 5.77
N PHE A 25 -7.92 13.91 4.54
CA PHE A 25 -6.62 14.50 4.26
C PHE A 25 -6.69 15.79 3.43
N ASP A 26 -7.80 16.56 3.55
CA ASP A 26 -8.14 17.67 2.66
C ASP A 26 -7.21 18.90 2.79
N SER A 27 -6.52 19.08 3.93
CA SER A 27 -5.56 20.16 4.11
C SER A 27 -4.21 19.84 3.46
N ASP A 28 -3.44 20.85 3.08
CA ASP A 28 -2.09 20.69 2.51
C ASP A 28 -1.16 19.88 3.44
N ARG A 29 -1.22 20.13 4.75
CA ARG A 29 -0.50 19.31 5.75
C ARG A 29 -1.02 17.88 5.78
N GLY A 30 -2.35 17.71 5.68
CA GLY A 30 -2.97 16.39 5.58
C GLY A 30 -2.43 15.62 4.37
N LYS A 31 -2.39 16.23 3.19
CA LYS A 31 -1.85 15.63 1.96
C LYS A 31 -0.38 15.24 2.11
N GLN A 32 0.45 16.10 2.72
CA GLN A 32 1.85 15.78 3.00
C GLN A 32 2.00 14.53 3.88
N ALA A 33 1.18 14.42 4.95
CA ALA A 33 1.18 13.24 5.80
C ALA A 33 0.71 11.99 5.04
N LEU A 34 -0.36 12.10 4.26
CA LEU A 34 -0.90 11.01 3.43
C LEU A 34 0.15 10.46 2.48
N TYR A 35 0.75 11.33 1.68
CA TYR A 35 1.74 10.92 0.69
C TYR A 35 2.96 10.27 1.34
N ALA A 36 3.49 10.86 2.43
CA ALA A 36 4.61 10.29 3.15
C ALA A 36 4.32 8.89 3.71
N MET A 37 3.09 8.65 4.21
CA MET A 37 2.71 7.37 4.83
C MET A 37 2.32 6.29 3.82
N TYR A 38 1.69 6.67 2.70
CA TYR A 38 0.97 5.70 1.84
C TYR A 38 1.35 5.75 0.36
N CYS A 39 2.32 6.61 -0.04
CA CYS A 39 2.75 6.73 -1.43
C CYS A 39 4.27 6.90 -1.56
N ASP A 40 4.80 8.05 -1.07
CA ASP A 40 6.17 8.51 -1.39
C ASP A 40 7.25 7.52 -0.99
N TYR A 41 7.14 6.91 0.20
CA TYR A 41 8.11 5.91 0.63
C TYR A 41 8.28 4.83 -0.44
N TYR A 42 7.18 4.26 -0.88
CA TYR A 42 7.20 3.08 -1.77
C TYR A 42 7.81 3.41 -3.13
N VAL A 43 7.39 4.51 -3.72
CA VAL A 43 7.85 4.88 -5.07
C VAL A 43 9.27 5.45 -5.10
N LEU A 44 9.76 5.98 -3.97
CA LEU A 44 11.10 6.55 -3.87
C LEU A 44 12.15 5.57 -3.33
N GLU A 45 11.77 4.65 -2.44
CA GLU A 45 12.69 3.73 -1.77
C GLU A 45 12.58 2.28 -2.28
N GLU A 46 11.41 1.91 -2.85
CA GLU A 46 11.09 0.55 -3.31
C GLU A 46 10.42 0.55 -4.72
N PRO A 47 10.90 1.34 -5.70
CA PRO A 47 10.25 1.48 -7.01
C PRO A 47 10.08 0.16 -7.75
N ASP A 48 10.98 -0.81 -7.53
CA ASP A 48 10.99 -2.11 -8.17
C ASP A 48 9.85 -3.04 -7.72
N THR A 49 9.18 -2.71 -6.61
CA THR A 49 7.99 -3.43 -6.10
C THR A 49 6.71 -2.62 -6.24
N CYS A 50 6.72 -1.63 -7.14
CA CYS A 50 5.57 -0.81 -7.47
C CYS A 50 5.08 -1.12 -8.89
N PHE A 51 3.76 -1.36 -9.03
CA PHE A 51 3.11 -1.59 -10.32
C PHE A 51 1.93 -0.64 -10.49
N VAL A 52 1.68 -0.25 -11.72
CA VAL A 52 0.55 0.61 -12.09
C VAL A 52 -0.38 -0.10 -13.07
N ALA A 53 -1.67 0.20 -12.95
CA ALA A 53 -2.65 -0.05 -13.99
C ALA A 53 -2.76 1.22 -14.83
N ALA A 54 -2.31 1.16 -16.08
CA ALA A 54 -2.32 2.27 -17.00
C ALA A 54 -3.53 2.19 -17.95
N ASN A 55 -4.15 3.32 -18.23
CA ASN A 55 -5.18 3.47 -19.26
C ASN A 55 -4.58 3.47 -20.67
N ASP A 56 -5.39 3.68 -21.70
CA ASP A 56 -4.95 3.64 -23.09
C ASP A 56 -4.07 4.84 -23.49
N ASN A 57 -4.05 5.90 -22.67
CA ASN A 57 -3.13 7.03 -22.79
C ASN A 57 -1.81 6.83 -22.01
N ASP A 58 -1.59 5.61 -21.46
CA ASP A 58 -0.47 5.27 -20.60
C ASP A 58 -0.39 6.10 -19.29
N GLU A 59 -1.53 6.55 -18.79
CA GLU A 59 -1.66 7.24 -17.50
C GLU A 59 -2.07 6.24 -16.42
N ALA A 60 -1.42 6.31 -15.24
CA ALA A 60 -1.77 5.47 -14.10
C ALA A 60 -3.16 5.85 -13.55
N ILE A 61 -4.05 4.85 -13.45
CA ILE A 61 -5.40 4.95 -12.87
C ILE A 61 -5.59 4.04 -11.66
N GLY A 62 -4.58 3.29 -11.31
CA GLY A 62 -4.49 2.45 -10.12
C GLY A 62 -3.07 1.97 -9.91
N TYR A 63 -2.77 1.51 -8.72
CA TYR A 63 -1.46 0.98 -8.38
C TYR A 63 -1.54 -0.14 -7.33
N VAL A 64 -0.49 -0.94 -7.25
CA VAL A 64 -0.09 -1.70 -6.08
C VAL A 64 1.35 -1.33 -5.74
N ILE A 65 1.61 -1.03 -4.48
CA ILE A 65 2.92 -0.65 -3.94
C ILE A 65 3.26 -1.54 -2.76
N CYS A 66 4.52 -1.91 -2.62
CA CYS A 66 4.93 -2.86 -1.60
C CYS A 66 6.30 -2.49 -1.02
N ALA A 67 6.41 -2.63 0.30
CA ALA A 67 7.70 -2.73 0.97
C ALA A 67 7.98 -4.22 1.20
N PRO A 68 9.00 -4.80 0.54
CA PRO A 68 9.27 -6.23 0.61
C PRO A 68 9.90 -6.67 1.94
N ASP A 69 10.41 -5.71 2.73
CA ASP A 69 11.06 -5.93 4.01
C ASP A 69 10.62 -4.86 5.03
N GLN A 70 9.86 -5.30 6.04
CA GLN A 70 9.33 -4.43 7.09
C GLN A 70 10.43 -3.82 7.98
N GLU A 71 11.55 -4.49 8.20
CA GLU A 71 12.63 -3.94 9.03
C GLU A 71 13.34 -2.81 8.29
N ARG A 72 13.63 -3.01 7.00
CA ARG A 72 14.15 -1.96 6.11
C ARG A 72 13.17 -0.77 6.03
N TYR A 73 11.87 -1.05 5.82
CA TYR A 73 10.84 -0.02 5.85
C TYR A 73 10.88 0.80 7.14
N ASN A 74 10.85 0.15 8.29
CA ASN A 74 10.84 0.83 9.59
C ASN A 74 12.07 1.72 9.77
N LYS A 75 13.26 1.24 9.37
CA LYS A 75 14.51 2.00 9.48
C LYS A 75 14.48 3.27 8.63
N ILE A 76 14.16 3.14 7.34
CA ILE A 76 14.17 4.27 6.41
C ILE A 76 13.03 5.23 6.75
N PHE A 77 11.82 4.70 7.02
CA PHE A 77 10.65 5.50 7.35
C PHE A 77 10.89 6.35 8.60
N HIS A 78 11.48 5.76 9.64
CA HIS A 78 11.83 6.48 10.87
C HIS A 78 12.81 7.64 10.61
N GLN A 79 13.78 7.45 9.73
CA GLN A 79 14.80 8.46 9.44
C GLN A 79 14.29 9.58 8.53
N LYS A 80 13.55 9.22 7.46
CA LYS A 80 13.20 10.18 6.39
C LYS A 80 11.77 10.70 6.47
N TYR A 81 10.80 9.84 6.81
CA TYR A 81 9.36 10.13 6.67
C TYR A 81 8.67 10.49 7.99
N ASP A 82 9.05 9.85 9.12
CA ASP A 82 8.52 10.21 10.45
C ASP A 82 8.61 11.71 10.76
N PRO A 83 9.72 12.43 10.47
CA PRO A 83 9.80 13.87 10.69
C PRO A 83 8.77 14.65 9.87
N ILE A 84 8.51 14.24 8.62
CA ILE A 84 7.53 14.86 7.72
C ILE A 84 6.13 14.68 8.27
N VAL A 85 5.75 13.43 8.59
CA VAL A 85 4.42 13.10 9.14
C VAL A 85 4.20 13.82 10.47
N LYS A 86 5.18 13.79 11.37
CA LYS A 86 5.10 14.44 12.69
C LYS A 86 4.91 15.96 12.58
N LYS A 87 5.63 16.61 11.65
CA LYS A 87 5.49 18.06 11.39
C LYS A 87 4.13 18.38 10.78
N ALA A 88 3.61 17.52 9.92
CA ALA A 88 2.32 17.69 9.28
C ALA A 88 1.15 17.44 10.26
N SER A 89 1.23 16.36 11.06
CA SER A 89 0.22 15.99 12.05
C SER A 89 0.79 15.04 13.12
N PHE A 90 0.92 15.53 14.35
CA PHE A 90 1.42 14.72 15.46
C PHE A 90 0.52 13.51 15.76
N SER A 91 -0.81 13.69 15.72
CA SER A 91 -1.76 12.60 15.98
C SER A 91 -1.66 11.48 14.94
N ARG A 92 -1.54 11.82 13.66
CA ARG A 92 -1.37 10.82 12.59
C ARG A 92 -0.04 10.09 12.69
N TRP A 93 1.03 10.82 13.01
CA TRP A 93 2.33 10.22 13.28
C TRP A 93 2.25 9.21 14.43
N LEU A 94 1.60 9.59 15.55
CA LEU A 94 1.43 8.69 16.69
C LEU A 94 0.62 7.44 16.31
N MET A 95 -0.50 7.62 15.60
CA MET A 95 -1.34 6.51 15.11
C MET A 95 -0.57 5.58 14.17
N HIS A 96 0.23 6.12 13.24
CA HIS A 96 1.07 5.34 12.35
C HIS A 96 2.12 4.53 13.13
N ARG A 97 2.77 5.15 14.11
CA ARG A 97 3.74 4.47 15.00
C ARG A 97 3.10 3.32 15.80
N LEU A 98 1.91 3.55 16.35
CA LEU A 98 1.16 2.50 17.06
C LEU A 98 0.76 1.36 16.11
N GLY A 99 0.28 1.68 14.92
CA GLY A 99 -0.03 0.69 13.88
C GLY A 99 1.18 -0.19 13.54
N ASN A 100 2.35 0.43 13.32
CA ASN A 100 3.59 -0.30 13.05
C ASN A 100 4.03 -1.20 14.23
N MET A 101 3.79 -0.75 15.48
CA MET A 101 4.05 -1.61 16.64
C MET A 101 3.11 -2.82 16.70
N MET A 102 1.84 -2.64 16.36
CA MET A 102 0.85 -3.73 16.31
C MET A 102 1.17 -4.73 15.20
N SER A 103 1.75 -4.26 14.09
CA SER A 103 2.14 -5.11 12.97
C SER A 103 3.40 -5.97 13.22
N LYS A 104 4.13 -5.78 14.33
CA LYS A 104 5.37 -6.53 14.62
C LYS A 104 5.19 -8.05 14.64
N LYS A 105 4.02 -8.55 15.08
CA LYS A 105 3.77 -9.99 15.13
C LYS A 105 3.58 -10.55 13.73
N VAL A 106 2.78 -9.88 12.90
CA VAL A 106 2.51 -10.33 11.53
C VAL A 106 3.75 -10.18 10.65
N SER A 107 4.49 -9.08 10.75
CA SER A 107 5.67 -8.82 9.92
C SER A 107 6.85 -9.78 10.15
N LYS A 108 6.90 -10.45 11.31
CA LYS A 108 7.88 -11.53 11.55
C LYS A 108 7.61 -12.78 10.72
N LEU A 109 6.35 -13.02 10.37
CA LEU A 109 5.92 -14.18 9.60
C LEU A 109 5.76 -13.82 8.11
N TYR A 110 5.32 -12.61 7.83
CA TYR A 110 5.05 -12.06 6.51
C TYR A 110 5.84 -10.76 6.34
N PRO A 111 7.08 -10.79 5.84
CA PRO A 111 7.99 -9.64 5.89
C PRO A 111 7.58 -8.48 4.98
N ALA A 112 6.84 -8.75 3.91
CA ALA A 112 6.38 -7.72 2.98
C ALA A 112 5.02 -7.17 3.39
N HIS A 113 4.77 -5.89 3.08
CA HIS A 113 3.42 -5.31 3.18
C HIS A 113 3.08 -4.46 1.96
N LEU A 114 1.80 -4.39 1.63
CA LEU A 114 1.31 -3.72 0.43
C LEU A 114 0.19 -2.71 0.69
N HIS A 115 0.05 -1.77 -0.26
CA HIS A 115 -1.14 -0.96 -0.47
C HIS A 115 -1.58 -1.08 -1.93
N ILE A 116 -2.89 -1.01 -2.16
CA ILE A 116 -3.48 -1.05 -3.49
C ILE A 116 -4.64 -0.06 -3.56
N ASP A 117 -4.62 0.81 -4.55
CA ASP A 117 -5.67 1.79 -4.80
C ASP A 117 -5.96 1.88 -6.29
N ILE A 118 -7.25 2.02 -6.63
CA ILE A 118 -7.74 2.11 -8.01
C ILE A 118 -8.83 3.14 -8.06
N LEU A 119 -8.70 4.12 -8.96
CA LEU A 119 -9.72 5.12 -9.23
C LEU A 119 -11.05 4.48 -9.62
N PRO A 120 -12.19 5.14 -9.37
CA PRO A 120 -13.52 4.58 -9.65
C PRO A 120 -13.68 4.06 -11.08
N GLU A 121 -13.09 4.75 -12.07
CA GLU A 121 -13.13 4.37 -13.47
C GLU A 121 -12.41 3.05 -13.78
N GLY A 122 -11.42 2.66 -12.99
CA GLY A 122 -10.69 1.39 -13.12
C GLY A 122 -11.28 0.23 -12.32
N GLN A 123 -12.26 0.51 -11.45
CA GLN A 123 -12.84 -0.53 -10.58
C GLN A 123 -13.73 -1.49 -11.34
N ARG A 124 -13.91 -2.71 -10.80
CA ARG A 124 -14.77 -3.78 -11.37
C ARG A 124 -14.35 -4.28 -12.77
N GLN A 125 -13.11 -3.99 -13.19
CA GLN A 125 -12.53 -4.43 -14.47
C GLN A 125 -11.42 -5.48 -14.29
N GLY A 126 -11.34 -6.09 -13.11
CA GLY A 126 -10.32 -7.10 -12.80
C GLY A 126 -8.92 -6.53 -12.55
N LEU A 127 -8.73 -5.20 -12.60
CA LEU A 127 -7.41 -4.57 -12.44
C LEU A 127 -6.79 -4.87 -11.06
N GLY A 128 -7.59 -4.94 -10.00
CA GLY A 128 -7.10 -5.27 -8.68
C GLY A 128 -6.43 -6.66 -8.62
N HIS A 129 -7.05 -7.68 -9.23
CA HIS A 129 -6.45 -9.01 -9.33
C HIS A 129 -5.14 -8.97 -10.11
N ARG A 130 -5.14 -8.36 -11.29
CA ARG A 130 -3.97 -8.26 -12.16
C ARG A 130 -2.80 -7.50 -11.51
N LEU A 131 -3.08 -6.46 -10.73
CA LEU A 131 -2.07 -5.73 -9.97
C LEU A 131 -1.45 -6.61 -8.87
N VAL A 132 -2.29 -7.29 -8.09
CA VAL A 132 -1.79 -8.19 -7.03
C VAL A 132 -1.06 -9.38 -7.64
N ASP A 133 -1.53 -9.98 -8.74
CA ASP A 133 -0.83 -11.07 -9.45
C ASP A 133 0.58 -10.65 -9.88
N ALA A 134 0.72 -9.44 -10.47
CA ALA A 134 2.01 -8.90 -10.89
C ALA A 134 2.96 -8.71 -9.70
N LEU A 135 2.45 -8.18 -8.58
CA LEU A 135 3.23 -8.02 -7.36
C LEU A 135 3.66 -9.37 -6.77
N ILE A 136 2.72 -10.32 -6.61
CA ILE A 136 3.02 -11.64 -6.03
C ILE A 136 4.07 -12.38 -6.85
N LEU A 137 3.98 -12.32 -8.19
CA LEU A 137 4.98 -12.90 -9.07
C LEU A 137 6.37 -12.28 -8.86
N ASP A 138 6.46 -10.96 -8.74
CA ASP A 138 7.70 -10.23 -8.47
C ASP A 138 8.28 -10.57 -7.09
N LEU A 139 7.46 -10.60 -6.05
CA LEU A 139 7.87 -10.97 -4.70
C LEU A 139 8.37 -12.43 -4.64
N LYS A 140 7.73 -13.34 -5.35
CA LYS A 140 8.17 -14.73 -5.49
C LYS A 140 9.57 -14.81 -6.15
N GLN A 141 9.80 -14.08 -7.23
CA GLN A 141 11.11 -14.01 -7.89
C GLN A 141 12.20 -13.43 -6.98
N LYS A 142 11.83 -12.53 -6.07
CA LYS A 142 12.72 -11.96 -5.06
C LYS A 142 12.90 -12.85 -3.80
N GLY A 143 12.25 -14.02 -3.76
CA GLY A 143 12.35 -14.96 -2.63
C GLY A 143 11.63 -14.51 -1.37
N VAL A 144 10.72 -13.53 -1.47
CA VAL A 144 9.87 -13.09 -0.35
C VAL A 144 8.83 -14.16 -0.04
N LYS A 145 8.73 -14.58 1.22
CA LYS A 145 7.93 -15.75 1.63
C LYS A 145 6.49 -15.42 1.99
N GLY A 146 6.14 -14.17 2.14
CA GLY A 146 4.78 -13.79 2.49
C GLY A 146 4.58 -12.30 2.54
N VAL A 147 3.33 -11.89 2.36
CA VAL A 147 2.91 -10.49 2.36
C VAL A 147 1.69 -10.30 3.26
N TYR A 148 1.61 -9.16 3.91
CA TYR A 148 0.43 -8.74 4.65
C TYR A 148 -0.06 -7.37 4.21
N LEU A 149 -1.29 -7.07 4.58
CA LEU A 149 -1.88 -5.74 4.48
C LEU A 149 -2.85 -5.50 5.64
N VAL A 150 -3.16 -4.23 5.89
CA VAL A 150 -4.15 -3.83 6.87
C VAL A 150 -5.24 -3.04 6.15
N CYS A 151 -6.48 -3.49 6.30
CA CYS A 151 -7.66 -2.87 5.70
C CYS A 151 -8.62 -2.41 6.81
N GLY A 152 -9.16 -1.19 6.71
CA GLY A 152 -10.21 -0.75 7.62
C GLY A 152 -11.43 -1.69 7.59
N ALA A 153 -11.94 -2.11 8.72
CA ALA A 153 -13.07 -3.06 8.80
C ALA A 153 -14.35 -2.49 8.15
N GLY A 154 -14.51 -1.17 8.12
CA GLY A 154 -15.60 -0.49 7.42
C GLY A 154 -15.45 -0.42 5.89
N ASN A 155 -14.28 -0.78 5.34
CA ASN A 155 -14.09 -0.90 3.91
C ASN A 155 -14.54 -2.26 3.40
N GLU A 156 -15.85 -2.49 3.37
CA GLU A 156 -16.44 -3.77 2.95
C GLU A 156 -15.97 -4.22 1.55
N LYS A 157 -15.80 -3.28 0.62
CA LYS A 157 -15.32 -3.59 -0.73
C LYS A 157 -13.91 -4.16 -0.71
N GLY A 158 -13.00 -3.53 0.04
CA GLY A 158 -11.62 -3.99 0.21
C GLY A 158 -11.56 -5.34 0.93
N VAL A 159 -12.28 -5.48 2.05
CA VAL A 159 -12.36 -6.74 2.82
C VAL A 159 -12.83 -7.88 1.92
N ASN A 160 -13.92 -7.69 1.15
CA ASN A 160 -14.44 -8.68 0.24
C ASN A 160 -13.49 -9.01 -0.92
N PHE A 161 -12.76 -7.99 -1.42
CA PHE A 161 -11.75 -8.18 -2.45
C PHE A 161 -10.63 -9.10 -1.95
N TYR A 162 -10.03 -8.82 -0.79
CA TYR A 162 -8.92 -9.61 -0.27
C TYR A 162 -9.33 -11.07 0.05
N ARG A 163 -10.52 -11.27 0.64
CA ARG A 163 -11.06 -12.61 0.85
C ARG A 163 -11.23 -13.40 -0.45
N LYS A 164 -11.83 -12.78 -1.48
CA LYS A 164 -12.04 -13.41 -2.79
C LYS A 164 -10.74 -13.67 -3.53
N TYR A 165 -9.73 -12.83 -3.34
CA TYR A 165 -8.41 -13.03 -3.94
C TYR A 165 -7.66 -14.22 -3.31
N GLY A 166 -7.95 -14.56 -2.07
CA GLY A 166 -7.33 -15.70 -1.37
C GLY A 166 -6.44 -15.29 -0.19
N PHE A 167 -6.47 -14.03 0.22
CA PHE A 167 -5.84 -13.63 1.48
C PHE A 167 -6.58 -14.23 2.67
N LYS A 168 -5.82 -14.67 3.68
CA LYS A 168 -6.33 -15.19 4.96
C LYS A 168 -6.39 -14.07 6.00
N GLU A 169 -7.43 -14.03 6.82
CA GLU A 169 -7.50 -13.10 7.95
C GLU A 169 -6.54 -13.56 9.06
N PHE A 170 -5.61 -12.69 9.42
CA PHE A 170 -4.67 -12.90 10.51
C PHE A 170 -5.22 -12.36 11.84
N SER A 171 -5.86 -11.19 11.79
CA SER A 171 -6.51 -10.56 12.95
C SER A 171 -7.60 -9.59 12.51
N ASN A 172 -8.59 -9.41 13.38
CA ASN A 172 -9.64 -8.38 13.24
C ASN A 172 -9.77 -7.67 14.59
N ALA A 173 -9.20 -6.49 14.69
CA ALA A 173 -9.14 -5.73 15.93
C ALA A 173 -9.02 -4.22 15.68
N PHE A 174 -9.47 -3.42 16.62
CA PHE A 174 -9.35 -1.95 16.60
C PHE A 174 -9.88 -1.30 15.32
N GLY A 175 -10.96 -1.86 14.74
CA GLY A 175 -11.57 -1.33 13.51
C GLY A 175 -10.80 -1.64 12.23
N SER A 176 -9.85 -2.59 12.27
CA SER A 176 -9.05 -3.01 11.12
C SER A 176 -8.94 -4.52 11.01
N VAL A 177 -8.89 -5.03 9.79
CA VAL A 177 -8.62 -6.42 9.47
C VAL A 177 -7.22 -6.52 8.88
N THR A 178 -6.38 -7.36 9.46
CA THR A 178 -5.06 -7.71 8.89
C THR A 178 -5.21 -8.96 8.05
N PHE A 179 -4.82 -8.88 6.80
CA PHE A 179 -4.80 -9.98 5.85
C PHE A 179 -3.37 -10.42 5.56
N VAL A 180 -3.19 -11.71 5.32
CA VAL A 180 -1.88 -12.33 5.02
C VAL A 180 -2.00 -13.28 3.85
N MET A 181 -0.89 -13.46 3.13
CA MET A 181 -0.76 -14.45 2.07
C MET A 181 0.64 -15.04 2.07
N ASP A 182 0.73 -16.38 2.04
CA ASP A 182 1.97 -17.11 1.82
C ASP A 182 2.38 -16.97 0.33
N ILE A 183 3.68 -16.83 0.06
CA ILE A 183 4.24 -16.78 -1.30
C ILE A 183 5.19 -17.95 -1.45
N ASP A 184 4.73 -18.98 -2.18
CA ASP A 184 5.45 -20.22 -2.44
C ASP A 184 6.35 -20.16 -3.70
#